data_5a71cd73c1a77658f21f392ac1579fba
#
_entry.id   5a71cd73c1a77658f21f392ac1579fba
#
_cell.length_a   1.000
_cell.length_b   1.000
_cell.length_c   1.000
_cell.angle_alpha   90.00
_cell.angle_beta   90.00
_cell.angle_gamma   90.00
#
_symmetry.space_group_name_H-M   'P 1'
#
loop_
_entity.id
_entity.type
_entity.pdbx_description
1 polymer ?
#
loop_
_entity_poly.entity_id
_entity_poly.type
_entity_poly.pdbx_seq_one_letter_code
_entity_poly.pdbx_strand_id
1 'polypeptide(L)'
;MSKWKMAGINFEHMHMGDNLRMAFEHEDVEIVGLCDERPERMQSAIDNFAIPADRVFSDYRECLESTMPDIVLLCPPTAEHGEWTEKVAPYGVHIIMEKPFAATLAEADRMWDAMEGTDKLLAINWPLAWYPPHCTARRLISEGEIGEVIEVHYYDGNRGPLWHVADKIENTAADVEAGKPESWFYKRSAGGGSLLDYLGYGVTLGTWFMDGRVPIEVTATVDQSKGLEVDEHSITVARYEQGLSKFETRWGTFTDPWTLQPQPKCGFVIVGREGTISSYDYEETIRVQTRVNPEGEIRPVDVLLPPMQDPVQYVIHCIEEGRAIEGPLSPAMCRIGQQIVDTACQSAAEKRTLPLIK
;
A
#
# COMPACT_ATOMS: atom_id res chain seq x y z
N MET A 1 28.63 -13.41 2.14
CA MET A 1 28.47 -12.07 1.55
C MET A 1 28.24 -11.09 2.69
N SER A 2 28.53 -9.80 2.57
CA SER A 2 28.13 -8.81 3.58
C SER A 2 26.60 -8.74 3.57
N LYS A 3 26.00 -8.66 4.76
CA LYS A 3 24.54 -8.49 4.85
C LYS A 3 24.13 -7.11 4.36
N TRP A 4 22.92 -7.02 3.80
CA TRP A 4 22.24 -5.77 3.52
C TRP A 4 21.93 -5.05 4.84
N LYS A 5 22.35 -3.81 4.97
CA LYS A 5 22.08 -3.00 6.15
C LYS A 5 20.75 -2.27 5.99
N MET A 6 19.87 -2.45 6.94
CA MET A 6 18.55 -1.82 6.90
C MET A 6 18.28 -1.00 8.16
N ALA A 7 17.68 0.18 8.00
CA ALA A 7 17.24 1.01 9.11
C ALA A 7 15.74 1.28 9.02
N GLY A 8 15.05 1.28 10.16
CA GLY A 8 13.64 1.70 10.28
C GLY A 8 13.55 3.11 10.85
N ILE A 9 12.92 4.04 10.13
CA ILE A 9 12.80 5.45 10.52
C ILE A 9 11.35 5.89 10.50
N ASN A 10 10.91 6.53 11.56
CA ASN A 10 9.55 6.99 11.86
C ASN A 10 8.56 5.84 12.07
N PHE A 11 8.06 5.73 13.30
CA PHE A 11 7.19 4.64 13.77
C PHE A 11 5.74 5.10 13.98
N GLU A 12 5.29 6.13 13.25
CA GLU A 12 3.91 6.62 13.36
C GLU A 12 2.89 5.62 12.80
N HIS A 13 3.28 4.83 11.81
CA HIS A 13 2.44 3.77 11.26
C HIS A 13 2.84 2.40 11.86
N MET A 14 1.86 1.63 12.35
CA MET A 14 2.08 0.33 12.99
C MET A 14 2.76 -0.70 12.09
N HIS A 15 2.65 -0.58 10.77
CA HIS A 15 3.29 -1.51 9.83
C HIS A 15 4.83 -1.47 9.87
N MET A 16 5.45 -0.49 10.56
CA MET A 16 6.89 -0.54 10.78
C MET A 16 7.31 -1.85 11.46
N GLY A 17 6.54 -2.34 12.44
CA GLY A 17 6.82 -3.62 13.10
C GLY A 17 6.72 -4.81 12.15
N ASP A 18 5.71 -4.83 11.26
CA ASP A 18 5.54 -5.88 10.25
C ASP A 18 6.69 -5.86 9.22
N ASN A 19 7.08 -4.66 8.75
CA ASN A 19 8.18 -4.48 7.79
C ASN A 19 9.54 -4.87 8.40
N LEU A 20 9.79 -4.52 9.67
CA LEU A 20 11.00 -4.93 10.37
C LEU A 20 11.06 -6.44 10.62
N ARG A 21 9.92 -7.11 10.80
CA ARG A 21 9.87 -8.57 10.90
C ARG A 21 10.36 -9.23 9.61
N MET A 22 9.90 -8.76 8.45
CA MET A 22 10.38 -9.27 7.14
C MET A 22 11.88 -9.06 7.00
N ALA A 23 12.40 -7.91 7.44
CA ALA A 23 13.85 -7.64 7.46
C ALA A 23 14.60 -8.56 8.43
N PHE A 24 14.05 -8.80 9.63
CA PHE A 24 14.66 -9.65 10.66
C PHE A 24 14.71 -11.12 10.26
N GLU A 25 13.70 -11.60 9.56
CA GLU A 25 13.58 -12.99 9.09
C GLU A 25 14.41 -13.26 7.83
N HIS A 26 14.88 -12.22 7.13
CA HIS A 26 15.70 -12.37 5.93
C HIS A 26 17.18 -12.68 6.29
N GLU A 27 17.71 -13.79 5.78
CA GLU A 27 19.04 -14.30 6.13
C GLU A 27 20.18 -13.31 5.82
N ASP A 28 20.04 -12.55 4.72
CA ASP A 28 21.05 -11.61 4.22
C ASP A 28 20.78 -10.15 4.64
N VAL A 29 19.91 -9.89 5.63
CA VAL A 29 19.62 -8.55 6.15
C VAL A 29 20.11 -8.41 7.59
N GLU A 30 20.58 -7.23 7.94
CA GLU A 30 20.90 -6.80 9.30
C GLU A 30 20.19 -5.49 9.60
N ILE A 31 19.36 -5.44 10.64
CA ILE A 31 18.78 -4.20 11.15
C ILE A 31 19.87 -3.45 11.91
N VAL A 32 20.36 -2.35 11.33
CA VAL A 32 21.47 -1.57 11.86
C VAL A 32 21.05 -0.33 12.63
N GLY A 33 19.79 0.11 12.49
CA GLY A 33 19.30 1.29 13.20
C GLY A 33 17.77 1.34 13.26
N LEU A 34 17.24 1.80 14.40
CA LEU A 34 15.87 2.23 14.57
C LEU A 34 15.87 3.69 15.00
N CYS A 35 14.99 4.52 14.41
CA CYS A 35 14.91 5.93 14.72
C CYS A 35 13.47 6.44 14.78
N ASP A 36 13.13 7.06 15.90
CA ASP A 36 11.91 7.87 16.08
C ASP A 36 12.17 8.95 17.13
N GLU A 37 11.63 10.15 16.93
CA GLU A 37 11.74 11.24 17.91
C GLU A 37 11.09 10.89 19.26
N ARG A 38 10.18 9.91 19.27
CA ARG A 38 9.52 9.34 20.45
C ARG A 38 9.99 7.90 20.67
N PRO A 39 11.00 7.69 21.51
CA PRO A 39 11.61 6.36 21.72
C PRO A 39 10.61 5.27 22.14
N GLU A 40 9.52 5.66 22.83
CA GLU A 40 8.49 4.72 23.27
C GLU A 40 7.79 4.01 22.10
N ARG A 41 7.74 4.60 20.91
CA ARG A 41 7.17 3.98 19.71
C ARG A 41 7.99 2.81 19.19
N MET A 42 9.28 2.83 19.43
CA MET A 42 10.21 1.77 19.02
C MET A 42 10.28 0.59 19.98
N GLN A 43 9.73 0.72 21.21
CA GLN A 43 9.97 -0.25 22.28
C GLN A 43 9.56 -1.67 21.87
N SER A 44 8.40 -1.85 21.25
CA SER A 44 7.96 -3.16 20.79
C SER A 44 8.91 -3.78 19.76
N ALA A 45 9.43 -2.98 18.83
CA ALA A 45 10.40 -3.46 17.83
C ALA A 45 11.76 -3.78 18.47
N ILE A 46 12.21 -2.96 19.43
CA ILE A 46 13.44 -3.22 20.19
C ILE A 46 13.36 -4.57 20.89
N ASP A 47 12.24 -4.84 21.57
CA ASP A 47 12.06 -6.07 22.32
C ASP A 47 11.90 -7.29 21.39
N ASN A 48 11.08 -7.17 20.34
CA ASN A 48 10.77 -8.27 19.42
C ASN A 48 11.98 -8.70 18.56
N PHE A 49 12.84 -7.76 18.20
CA PHE A 49 13.99 -8.02 17.30
C PHE A 49 15.33 -7.95 18.03
N ALA A 50 15.31 -7.86 19.37
CA ALA A 50 16.50 -7.79 20.22
C ALA A 50 17.51 -6.72 19.76
N ILE A 51 17.02 -5.51 19.42
CA ILE A 51 17.85 -4.42 18.92
C ILE A 51 18.71 -3.85 20.06
N PRO A 52 20.03 -3.81 19.91
CA PRO A 52 20.91 -3.28 20.95
C PRO A 52 20.77 -1.74 21.08
N ALA A 53 21.02 -1.24 22.29
CA ALA A 53 20.78 0.17 22.60
C ALA A 53 21.63 1.17 21.76
N ASP A 54 22.77 0.76 21.26
CA ASP A 54 23.63 1.54 20.38
C ASP A 54 23.14 1.62 18.93
N ARG A 55 22.02 0.95 18.63
CA ARG A 55 21.29 1.02 17.34
C ARG A 55 19.93 1.73 17.46
N VAL A 56 19.68 2.42 18.56
CA VAL A 56 18.42 3.14 18.80
C VAL A 56 18.70 4.63 18.85
N PHE A 57 18.06 5.38 17.97
CA PHE A 57 18.32 6.80 17.74
C PHE A 57 17.05 7.63 17.89
N SER A 58 17.20 8.90 18.27
CA SER A 58 16.11 9.90 18.26
C SER A 58 16.27 10.96 17.15
N ASP A 59 17.43 11.03 16.51
CA ASP A 59 17.71 11.88 15.34
C ASP A 59 18.06 11.00 14.13
N TYR A 60 17.33 11.20 13.03
CA TYR A 60 17.51 10.39 11.81
C TYR A 60 18.87 10.62 11.14
N ARG A 61 19.47 11.82 11.28
CA ARG A 61 20.79 12.13 10.74
C ARG A 61 21.85 11.31 11.45
N GLU A 62 21.79 11.31 12.79
CA GLU A 62 22.70 10.49 13.61
C GLU A 62 22.56 9.01 13.26
N CYS A 63 21.32 8.52 13.11
CA CYS A 63 21.05 7.14 12.69
C CYS A 63 21.71 6.83 11.34
N LEU A 64 21.44 7.64 10.30
CA LEU A 64 21.94 7.40 8.94
C LEU A 64 23.47 7.54 8.85
N GLU A 65 24.04 8.55 9.50
CA GLU A 65 25.50 8.79 9.48
C GLU A 65 26.28 7.71 10.25
N SER A 66 25.75 7.24 11.37
CA SER A 66 26.43 6.23 12.21
C SER A 66 26.29 4.82 11.65
N THR A 67 25.14 4.48 11.06
CA THR A 67 24.86 3.11 10.62
C THR A 67 25.12 2.87 9.14
N MET A 68 25.07 3.92 8.31
CA MET A 68 25.24 3.86 6.86
C MET A 68 24.42 2.69 6.25
N PRO A 69 23.08 2.73 6.33
CA PRO A 69 22.26 1.67 5.80
C PRO A 69 22.26 1.68 4.27
N ASP A 70 22.01 0.52 3.68
CA ASP A 70 21.76 0.37 2.23
C ASP A 70 20.31 0.69 1.88
N ILE A 71 19.39 0.30 2.78
CA ILE A 71 17.94 0.40 2.60
C ILE A 71 17.31 1.03 3.86
N VAL A 72 16.37 1.94 3.66
CA VAL A 72 15.57 2.55 4.74
C VAL A 72 14.10 2.19 4.58
N LEU A 73 13.51 1.69 5.66
CA LEU A 73 12.05 1.57 5.82
C LEU A 73 11.53 2.88 6.39
N LEU A 74 10.52 3.49 5.74
CA LEU A 74 9.89 4.73 6.18
C LEU A 74 8.40 4.48 6.44
N CYS A 75 7.92 4.79 7.65
CA CYS A 75 6.52 4.64 8.04
C CYS A 75 5.92 5.89 8.72
N PRO A 76 6.11 7.09 8.15
CA PRO A 76 5.50 8.32 8.68
C PRO A 76 3.99 8.40 8.39
N PRO A 77 3.28 9.42 8.94
CA PRO A 77 1.95 9.76 8.47
C PRO A 77 1.96 10.09 6.98
N THR A 78 0.87 9.78 6.28
CA THR A 78 0.79 9.89 4.82
C THR A 78 1.17 11.30 4.29
N ALA A 79 0.79 12.36 5.00
CA ALA A 79 1.11 13.73 4.59
C ALA A 79 2.60 14.10 4.74
N GLU A 80 3.40 13.25 5.36
CA GLU A 80 4.82 13.49 5.59
C GLU A 80 5.73 12.64 4.67
N HIS A 81 5.16 11.80 3.80
CA HIS A 81 5.94 10.90 2.93
C HIS A 81 6.93 11.66 2.03
N GLY A 82 6.48 12.77 1.42
CA GLY A 82 7.34 13.64 0.59
C GLY A 82 8.51 14.22 1.40
N GLU A 83 8.21 14.80 2.57
CA GLU A 83 9.23 15.40 3.44
C GLU A 83 10.27 14.36 3.91
N TRP A 84 9.82 13.17 4.34
CA TRP A 84 10.74 12.13 4.80
C TRP A 84 11.58 11.55 3.66
N THR A 85 11.03 11.43 2.46
CA THR A 85 11.82 11.04 1.28
C THR A 85 12.91 12.07 0.99
N GLU A 86 12.59 13.37 0.97
CA GLU A 86 13.58 14.45 0.78
C GLU A 86 14.66 14.48 1.87
N LYS A 87 14.31 14.15 3.12
CA LYS A 87 15.26 14.06 4.24
C LYS A 87 16.25 12.91 4.08
N VAL A 88 15.81 11.78 3.55
CA VAL A 88 16.57 10.52 3.54
C VAL A 88 17.30 10.28 2.23
N ALA A 89 16.75 10.68 1.09
CA ALA A 89 17.34 10.49 -0.24
C ALA A 89 18.80 10.98 -0.38
N PRO A 90 19.21 12.14 0.22
CA PRO A 90 20.59 12.63 0.13
C PRO A 90 21.66 11.70 0.75
N TYR A 91 21.25 10.75 1.58
CA TYR A 91 22.17 9.76 2.16
C TYR A 91 22.50 8.60 1.20
N GLY A 92 21.93 8.58 0.00
CA GLY A 92 22.25 7.59 -1.02
C GLY A 92 21.76 6.19 -0.66
N VAL A 93 20.57 6.07 -0.12
CA VAL A 93 19.92 4.83 0.31
C VAL A 93 18.74 4.47 -0.59
N HIS A 94 18.43 3.17 -0.69
CA HIS A 94 17.16 2.71 -1.25
C HIS A 94 16.05 2.91 -0.22
N ILE A 95 14.84 3.20 -0.67
CA ILE A 95 13.71 3.52 0.21
C ILE A 95 12.56 2.55 -0.05
N ILE A 96 12.07 1.94 1.03
CA ILE A 96 10.78 1.28 1.07
C ILE A 96 9.86 2.16 1.90
N MET A 97 8.95 2.86 1.22
CA MET A 97 7.98 3.76 1.85
C MET A 97 6.68 3.03 2.13
N GLU A 98 6.14 3.21 3.33
CA GLU A 98 4.82 2.68 3.68
C GLU A 98 3.72 3.26 2.76
N LYS A 99 2.66 2.46 2.53
CA LYS A 99 1.45 2.90 1.81
C LYS A 99 0.61 3.87 2.67
N PRO A 100 -0.27 4.67 2.06
CA PRO A 100 -0.46 4.92 0.62
C PRO A 100 0.71 5.72 0.04
N PHE A 101 0.74 5.96 -1.27
CA PHE A 101 1.88 6.65 -1.90
C PHE A 101 2.12 8.02 -1.29
N ALA A 102 1.09 8.88 -1.26
CA ALA A 102 1.17 10.21 -0.66
C ALA A 102 -0.22 10.75 -0.30
N ALA A 103 -0.28 11.84 0.44
CA ALA A 103 -1.54 12.53 0.71
C ALA A 103 -2.04 13.33 -0.50
N THR A 104 -1.15 13.76 -1.38
CA THR A 104 -1.46 14.49 -2.62
C THR A 104 -0.52 14.08 -3.75
N LEU A 105 -0.96 14.33 -5.00
CA LEU A 105 -0.12 14.13 -6.18
C LEU A 105 1.17 14.96 -6.12
N ALA A 106 1.07 16.19 -5.61
CA ALA A 106 2.24 17.07 -5.45
C ALA A 106 3.27 16.48 -4.47
N GLU A 107 2.84 15.83 -3.38
CA GLU A 107 3.73 15.11 -2.47
C GLU A 107 4.35 13.87 -3.15
N ALA A 108 3.56 13.13 -3.93
CA ALA A 108 4.06 12.01 -4.71
C ALA A 108 5.14 12.44 -5.73
N ASP A 109 4.92 13.57 -6.41
CA ASP A 109 5.89 14.15 -7.33
C ASP A 109 7.17 14.61 -6.60
N ARG A 110 7.07 15.19 -5.40
CA ARG A 110 8.23 15.50 -4.56
C ARG A 110 9.07 14.27 -4.22
N MET A 111 8.42 13.15 -3.88
CA MET A 111 9.13 11.89 -3.63
C MET A 111 9.85 11.40 -4.88
N TRP A 112 9.20 11.48 -6.04
CA TRP A 112 9.79 11.13 -7.32
C TRP A 112 11.01 12.00 -7.61
N ASP A 113 10.86 13.32 -7.53
CA ASP A 113 11.92 14.30 -7.79
C ASP A 113 13.11 14.14 -6.85
N ALA A 114 12.86 13.82 -5.58
CA ALA A 114 13.92 13.57 -4.58
C ALA A 114 14.78 12.34 -4.91
N MET A 115 14.21 11.37 -5.60
CA MET A 115 14.91 10.15 -6.01
C MET A 115 15.43 10.23 -7.46
N GLU A 116 14.93 11.18 -8.25
CA GLU A 116 15.40 11.39 -9.62
C GLU A 116 16.89 11.77 -9.65
N GLY A 117 17.64 11.16 -10.54
CA GLY A 117 19.08 11.37 -10.64
C GLY A 117 19.93 10.66 -9.58
N THR A 118 19.29 9.95 -8.64
CA THR A 118 19.98 8.98 -7.80
C THR A 118 20.04 7.63 -8.52
N ASP A 119 20.97 6.77 -8.12
CA ASP A 119 21.03 5.36 -8.55
C ASP A 119 20.21 4.46 -7.61
N LYS A 120 19.34 5.04 -6.77
CA LYS A 120 18.61 4.34 -5.71
C LYS A 120 17.16 4.10 -6.09
N LEU A 121 16.59 3.04 -5.53
CA LEU A 121 15.22 2.63 -5.75
C LEU A 121 14.29 3.22 -4.69
N LEU A 122 13.10 3.63 -5.12
CA LEU A 122 11.96 3.91 -4.28
C LEU A 122 10.89 2.85 -4.56
N ALA A 123 10.44 2.15 -3.53
CA ALA A 123 9.33 1.21 -3.58
C ALA A 123 8.21 1.69 -2.66
N ILE A 124 6.97 1.72 -3.15
CA ILE A 124 5.80 1.98 -2.33
C ILE A 124 5.25 0.64 -1.85
N ASN A 125 5.19 0.44 -0.55
CA ASN A 125 4.93 -0.85 0.07
C ASN A 125 3.44 -1.23 0.03
N TRP A 126 2.92 -1.46 -1.18
CA TRP A 126 1.59 -2.04 -1.34
C TRP A 126 1.64 -3.56 -1.14
N PRO A 127 0.89 -4.14 -0.20
CA PRO A 127 0.85 -5.59 0.00
C PRO A 127 0.22 -6.36 -1.17
N LEU A 128 -0.38 -5.65 -2.13
CA LEU A 128 -1.03 -6.18 -3.32
C LEU A 128 -0.15 -7.13 -4.15
N ALA A 129 1.17 -6.87 -4.18
CA ALA A 129 2.14 -7.71 -4.88
C ALA A 129 2.41 -9.07 -4.19
N TRP A 130 1.96 -9.23 -2.95
CA TRP A 130 2.22 -10.42 -2.12
C TRP A 130 0.96 -11.24 -1.87
N TYR A 131 -0.18 -10.83 -2.43
CA TYR A 131 -1.41 -11.60 -2.36
C TYR A 131 -1.49 -12.58 -3.53
N PRO A 132 -1.47 -13.90 -3.28
CA PRO A 132 -1.51 -14.91 -4.35
C PRO A 132 -2.65 -14.73 -5.35
N PRO A 133 -3.91 -14.37 -4.94
CA PRO A 133 -4.97 -14.11 -5.90
C PRO A 133 -4.67 -12.98 -6.89
N HIS A 134 -4.02 -11.89 -6.42
CA HIS A 134 -3.67 -10.75 -7.27
C HIS A 134 -2.61 -11.12 -8.30
N CYS A 135 -1.55 -11.81 -7.87
CA CYS A 135 -0.48 -12.27 -8.75
C CYS A 135 -0.99 -13.28 -9.79
N THR A 136 -1.84 -14.21 -9.34
CA THR A 136 -2.47 -15.18 -10.23
C THR A 136 -3.36 -14.49 -11.28
N ALA A 137 -4.19 -13.52 -10.86
CA ALA A 137 -5.01 -12.74 -11.77
C ALA A 137 -4.14 -12.00 -12.79
N ARG A 138 -3.06 -11.35 -12.35
CA ARG A 138 -2.12 -10.65 -13.25
C ARG A 138 -1.49 -11.60 -14.26
N ARG A 139 -1.06 -12.78 -13.85
CA ARG A 139 -0.54 -13.80 -14.77
C ARG A 139 -1.58 -14.21 -15.81
N LEU A 140 -2.80 -14.56 -15.38
CA LEU A 140 -3.89 -14.95 -16.29
C LEU A 140 -4.25 -13.86 -17.30
N ILE A 141 -4.23 -12.59 -16.88
CA ILE A 141 -4.40 -11.45 -17.77
C ILE A 141 -3.26 -11.39 -18.81
N SER A 142 -2.02 -11.52 -18.37
CA SER A 142 -0.85 -11.49 -19.26
C SER A 142 -0.82 -12.64 -20.26
N GLU A 143 -1.39 -13.78 -19.90
CA GLU A 143 -1.60 -14.96 -20.78
C GLU A 143 -2.77 -14.76 -21.76
N GLY A 144 -3.53 -13.66 -21.63
CA GLY A 144 -4.65 -13.35 -22.52
C GLY A 144 -5.94 -14.09 -22.21
N GLU A 145 -6.06 -14.73 -21.05
CA GLU A 145 -7.18 -15.63 -20.68
C GLU A 145 -8.56 -14.96 -20.82
N ILE A 146 -8.66 -13.65 -20.53
CA ILE A 146 -9.91 -12.88 -20.58
C ILE A 146 -9.90 -11.78 -21.64
N GLY A 147 -8.86 -11.71 -22.46
CA GLY A 147 -8.66 -10.64 -23.44
C GLY A 147 -8.37 -9.28 -22.78
N GLU A 148 -8.61 -8.20 -23.51
CA GLU A 148 -8.39 -6.83 -23.01
C GLU A 148 -9.26 -6.57 -21.76
N VAL A 149 -8.64 -6.15 -20.65
CA VAL A 149 -9.36 -5.74 -19.44
C VAL A 149 -10.07 -4.39 -19.69
N ILE A 150 -11.37 -4.34 -19.38
CA ILE A 150 -12.20 -3.14 -19.58
C ILE A 150 -12.81 -2.62 -18.29
N GLU A 151 -12.79 -3.42 -17.21
CA GLU A 151 -13.42 -3.06 -15.95
C GLU A 151 -12.74 -3.80 -14.79
N VAL A 152 -12.52 -3.08 -13.68
CA VAL A 152 -12.05 -3.64 -12.42
C VAL A 152 -12.98 -3.16 -11.30
N HIS A 153 -13.52 -4.10 -10.53
CA HIS A 153 -14.18 -3.83 -9.27
C HIS A 153 -13.27 -4.28 -8.13
N TYR A 154 -13.10 -3.42 -7.15
CA TYR A 154 -12.38 -3.77 -5.93
C TYR A 154 -13.10 -3.22 -4.71
N TYR A 155 -13.22 -4.03 -3.70
CA TYR A 155 -13.70 -3.65 -2.39
C TYR A 155 -12.62 -3.95 -1.35
N ASP A 156 -12.36 -2.99 -0.48
CA ASP A 156 -11.50 -3.15 0.68
C ASP A 156 -12.14 -2.55 1.94
N GLY A 157 -12.01 -3.24 3.06
CA GLY A 157 -12.57 -2.76 4.32
C GLY A 157 -12.14 -3.59 5.52
N ASN A 158 -12.00 -2.90 6.65
CA ASN A 158 -11.73 -3.49 7.93
C ASN A 158 -12.44 -2.72 9.07
N ARG A 159 -12.19 -3.12 10.31
CA ARG A 159 -12.75 -2.42 11.49
C ARG A 159 -12.24 -0.98 11.66
N GLY A 160 -11.13 -0.64 10.99
CA GLY A 160 -10.45 0.67 11.06
C GLY A 160 -9.01 0.57 11.54
N PRO A 161 -8.22 1.64 11.37
CA PRO A 161 -6.76 1.60 11.53
C PRO A 161 -6.28 1.43 12.97
N LEU A 162 -7.12 1.67 13.97
CA LEU A 162 -6.75 1.59 15.39
C LEU A 162 -7.09 0.25 16.04
N TRP A 163 -7.72 -0.68 15.32
CA TRP A 163 -8.13 -1.96 15.90
C TRP A 163 -7.00 -2.96 16.08
N HIS A 164 -5.86 -2.74 15.48
CA HIS A 164 -4.68 -3.59 15.62
C HIS A 164 -3.39 -2.79 15.56
N VAL A 165 -2.35 -3.36 16.11
CA VAL A 165 -0.96 -2.93 15.95
C VAL A 165 -0.20 -3.95 15.09
N ALA A 166 1.11 -3.83 14.98
CA ALA A 166 1.96 -4.78 14.26
C ALA A 166 1.66 -6.24 14.65
N ASP A 167 1.91 -7.17 13.73
CA ASP A 167 1.58 -8.61 13.88
C ASP A 167 0.08 -8.88 14.10
N LYS A 168 -0.79 -7.95 13.69
CA LYS A 168 -2.26 -8.06 13.87
C LYS A 168 -2.71 -8.25 15.32
N ILE A 169 -1.95 -7.75 16.29
CA ILE A 169 -2.34 -7.77 17.72
C ILE A 169 -3.50 -6.80 17.92
N GLU A 170 -4.62 -7.31 18.44
CA GLU A 170 -5.85 -6.52 18.57
C GLU A 170 -5.82 -5.57 19.76
N ASN A 171 -6.36 -4.35 19.53
CA ASN A 171 -6.67 -3.37 20.56
C ASN A 171 -8.10 -3.57 21.10
N THR A 172 -8.37 -3.07 22.30
CA THR A 172 -9.72 -3.05 22.84
C THR A 172 -10.55 -1.90 22.21
N ALA A 173 -11.89 -2.06 22.19
CA ALA A 173 -12.78 -1.00 21.73
C ALA A 173 -12.59 0.32 22.52
N ALA A 174 -12.26 0.23 23.80
CA ALA A 174 -12.01 1.40 24.64
C ALA A 174 -10.73 2.14 24.21
N ASP A 175 -9.65 1.41 23.90
CA ASP A 175 -8.40 1.99 23.41
C ASP A 175 -8.60 2.65 22.03
N VAL A 176 -9.37 2.00 21.16
CA VAL A 176 -9.72 2.53 19.84
C VAL A 176 -10.44 3.88 19.96
N GLU A 177 -11.51 3.94 20.74
CA GLU A 177 -12.27 5.19 20.92
C GLU A 177 -11.43 6.28 21.61
N ALA A 178 -10.61 5.93 22.59
CA ALA A 178 -9.71 6.87 23.25
C ALA A 178 -8.60 7.40 22.33
N GLY A 179 -8.14 6.57 21.38
CA GLY A 179 -7.07 6.91 20.46
C GLY A 179 -7.50 7.79 19.26
N LYS A 180 -8.78 7.72 18.84
CA LYS A 180 -9.26 8.46 17.66
C LYS A 180 -8.93 9.95 17.63
N PRO A 181 -9.12 10.75 18.71
CA PRO A 181 -8.85 12.17 18.70
C PRO A 181 -7.38 12.54 18.43
N GLU A 182 -6.45 11.69 18.85
CA GLU A 182 -5.01 11.92 18.76
C GLU A 182 -4.38 11.27 17.54
N SER A 183 -5.08 10.33 16.91
CA SER A 183 -4.55 9.57 15.77
C SER A 183 -4.55 10.40 14.49
N TRP A 184 -3.43 10.35 13.76
CA TRP A 184 -3.30 10.99 12.45
C TRP A 184 -4.27 10.37 11.40
N PHE A 185 -4.64 9.11 11.54
CA PHE A 185 -5.64 8.46 10.67
C PHE A 185 -7.00 9.18 10.67
N TYR A 186 -7.32 9.89 11.75
CA TYR A 186 -8.56 10.66 11.90
C TYR A 186 -8.36 12.17 11.69
N LYS A 187 -7.21 12.59 11.16
CA LYS A 187 -6.88 13.99 10.83
C LYS A 187 -6.75 14.15 9.31
N ARG A 188 -7.59 15.00 8.74
CA ARG A 188 -7.52 15.31 7.30
C ARG A 188 -6.17 15.90 6.90
N SER A 189 -5.61 16.80 7.72
CA SER A 189 -4.32 17.42 7.46
C SER A 189 -3.13 16.47 7.45
N ALA A 190 -3.27 15.32 8.10
CA ALA A 190 -2.23 14.29 8.14
C ALA A 190 -2.43 13.19 7.08
N GLY A 191 -3.43 13.34 6.21
CA GLY A 191 -3.74 12.36 5.18
C GLY A 191 -4.61 11.21 5.67
N GLY A 192 -5.45 11.44 6.70
CA GLY A 192 -6.38 10.44 7.23
C GLY A 192 -7.68 10.31 6.41
N GLY A 193 -8.45 9.29 6.76
CA GLY A 193 -9.73 8.94 6.14
C GLY A 193 -9.66 7.67 5.31
N SER A 194 -10.77 6.95 5.25
CA SER A 194 -10.87 5.67 4.53
C SER A 194 -10.60 5.82 3.03
N LEU A 195 -11.06 6.92 2.41
CA LEU A 195 -10.79 7.17 1.00
C LEU A 195 -9.29 7.25 0.74
N LEU A 196 -8.58 8.12 1.48
CA LEU A 196 -7.16 8.36 1.22
C LEU A 196 -6.28 7.18 1.63
N ASP A 197 -6.59 6.52 2.74
CA ASP A 197 -5.83 5.36 3.23
C ASP A 197 -6.03 4.11 2.36
N TYR A 198 -7.26 3.86 1.85
CA TYR A 198 -7.61 2.59 1.22
C TYR A 198 -7.87 2.65 -0.28
N LEU A 199 -8.28 3.79 -0.85
CA LEU A 199 -8.57 3.84 -2.30
C LEU A 199 -7.33 3.48 -3.13
N GLY A 200 -6.14 3.82 -2.63
CA GLY A 200 -4.88 3.49 -3.26
C GLY A 200 -4.69 2.00 -3.56
N TYR A 201 -5.18 1.10 -2.68
CA TYR A 201 -5.18 -0.36 -2.94
C TYR A 201 -5.89 -0.69 -4.25
N GLY A 202 -7.17 -0.33 -4.34
CA GLY A 202 -7.99 -0.67 -5.50
C GLY A 202 -7.52 -0.02 -6.79
N VAL A 203 -7.18 1.28 -6.76
CA VAL A 203 -6.78 1.99 -7.98
C VAL A 203 -5.39 1.60 -8.46
N THR A 204 -4.45 1.27 -7.56
CA THR A 204 -3.13 0.75 -7.94
C THR A 204 -3.26 -0.65 -8.54
N LEU A 205 -4.07 -1.52 -7.92
CA LEU A 205 -4.37 -2.86 -8.42
C LEU A 205 -5.05 -2.79 -9.80
N GLY A 206 -6.07 -1.93 -9.95
CA GLY A 206 -6.77 -1.72 -11.22
C GLY A 206 -5.84 -1.19 -12.31
N THR A 207 -4.95 -0.26 -11.97
CA THR A 207 -3.94 0.27 -12.88
C THR A 207 -2.98 -0.84 -13.33
N TRP A 208 -2.56 -1.69 -12.41
CA TRP A 208 -1.70 -2.84 -12.72
C TRP A 208 -2.39 -3.86 -13.61
N PHE A 209 -3.66 -4.19 -13.36
CA PHE A 209 -4.43 -5.11 -14.21
C PHE A 209 -4.72 -4.54 -15.60
N MET A 210 -4.75 -3.23 -15.74
CA MET A 210 -4.97 -2.52 -17.00
C MET A 210 -3.68 -2.04 -17.69
N ASP A 211 -2.50 -2.57 -17.31
CA ASP A 211 -1.19 -2.22 -17.90
C ASP A 211 -0.90 -0.70 -17.90
N GLY A 212 -1.19 -0.01 -16.79
CA GLY A 212 -0.92 1.41 -16.65
C GLY A 212 -1.92 2.32 -17.38
N ARG A 213 -3.09 1.82 -17.79
CA ARG A 213 -4.11 2.63 -18.44
C ARG A 213 -4.63 3.71 -17.50
N VAL A 214 -4.71 4.93 -18.02
CA VAL A 214 -5.11 6.13 -17.30
C VAL A 214 -6.60 6.43 -17.54
N PRO A 215 -7.43 6.65 -16.49
CA PRO A 215 -8.81 7.08 -16.70
C PRO A 215 -8.91 8.51 -17.19
N ILE A 216 -10.04 8.87 -17.80
CA ILE A 216 -10.29 10.22 -18.31
C ILE A 216 -11.01 11.11 -17.32
N GLU A 217 -11.80 10.51 -16.42
CA GLU A 217 -12.50 11.23 -15.34
C GLU A 217 -12.81 10.30 -14.16
N VAL A 218 -13.04 10.89 -13.01
CA VAL A 218 -13.35 10.20 -11.75
C VAL A 218 -14.54 10.85 -11.07
N THR A 219 -15.39 10.00 -10.48
CA THR A 219 -16.49 10.40 -9.61
C THR A 219 -16.36 9.68 -8.28
N ALA A 220 -16.45 10.41 -7.17
CA ALA A 220 -16.43 9.81 -5.85
C ALA A 220 -17.50 10.40 -4.92
N THR A 221 -17.94 9.59 -3.99
CA THR A 221 -18.78 9.99 -2.87
C THR A 221 -18.26 9.36 -1.59
N VAL A 222 -18.41 10.06 -0.48
CA VAL A 222 -17.97 9.62 0.84
C VAL A 222 -19.11 9.70 1.84
N ASP A 223 -19.09 8.79 2.82
CA ASP A 223 -19.87 8.88 4.04
C ASP A 223 -18.95 9.26 5.20
N GLN A 224 -19.25 10.41 5.79
CA GLN A 224 -18.50 10.95 6.91
C GLN A 224 -19.36 10.87 8.17
N SER A 225 -18.92 10.05 9.14
CA SER A 225 -19.59 9.91 10.41
C SER A 225 -19.65 11.23 11.17
N LYS A 226 -20.78 11.49 11.85
CA LYS A 226 -20.97 12.72 12.60
C LYS A 226 -19.90 12.93 13.67
N GLY A 227 -19.21 14.04 13.60
CA GLY A 227 -18.16 14.42 14.57
C GLY A 227 -16.74 14.04 14.13
N LEU A 228 -16.58 13.36 12.99
CA LEU A 228 -15.26 13.11 12.38
C LEU A 228 -14.97 14.15 11.30
N GLU A 229 -13.71 14.51 11.14
CA GLU A 229 -13.26 15.37 10.03
C GLU A 229 -12.90 14.58 8.75
N VAL A 230 -12.85 13.25 8.87
CA VAL A 230 -12.53 12.31 7.77
C VAL A 230 -13.68 11.38 7.50
N ASP A 231 -13.68 10.76 6.33
CA ASP A 231 -14.65 9.73 5.94
C ASP A 231 -14.26 8.36 6.49
N GLU A 232 -15.28 7.49 6.63
CA GLU A 232 -15.10 6.09 6.97
C GLU A 232 -15.58 5.14 5.84
N HIS A 233 -16.18 5.69 4.78
CA HIS A 233 -16.65 4.91 3.64
C HIS A 233 -16.61 5.76 2.38
N SER A 234 -16.09 5.20 1.27
CA SER A 234 -16.12 5.85 -0.04
C SER A 234 -16.48 4.89 -1.16
N ILE A 235 -17.10 5.45 -2.21
CA ILE A 235 -17.31 4.76 -3.49
C ILE A 235 -16.74 5.66 -4.58
N THR A 236 -15.83 5.12 -5.38
CA THR A 236 -15.17 5.82 -6.47
C THR A 236 -15.39 5.07 -7.78
N VAL A 237 -15.75 5.80 -8.83
CA VAL A 237 -15.86 5.31 -10.20
C VAL A 237 -14.85 6.03 -11.06
N ALA A 238 -14.00 5.27 -11.74
CA ALA A 238 -13.04 5.77 -12.74
C ALA A 238 -13.55 5.39 -14.14
N ARG A 239 -13.71 6.39 -15.03
CA ARG A 239 -14.11 6.18 -16.42
C ARG A 239 -12.91 6.23 -17.34
N TYR A 240 -12.73 5.20 -18.13
CA TYR A 240 -11.72 5.09 -19.18
C TYR A 240 -12.36 5.39 -20.55
N GLU A 241 -11.56 5.51 -21.62
CA GLU A 241 -12.10 5.61 -22.98
C GLU A 241 -13.03 4.44 -23.29
N GLN A 242 -12.70 3.26 -22.77
CA GLN A 242 -13.52 2.05 -22.87
C GLN A 242 -13.59 1.38 -21.51
N GLY A 243 -14.76 1.44 -20.90
CA GLY A 243 -15.06 0.78 -19.62
C GLY A 243 -15.09 1.72 -18.41
N LEU A 244 -15.59 1.15 -17.33
CA LEU A 244 -15.72 1.78 -16.03
C LEU A 244 -15.14 0.85 -14.97
N SER A 245 -14.38 1.39 -14.02
CA SER A 245 -13.96 0.66 -12.83
C SER A 245 -14.60 1.24 -11.58
N LYS A 246 -14.89 0.38 -10.60
CA LYS A 246 -15.46 0.77 -9.32
C LYS A 246 -14.56 0.33 -8.19
N PHE A 247 -14.26 1.26 -7.28
CA PHE A 247 -13.48 1.02 -6.09
C PHE A 247 -14.25 1.49 -4.87
N GLU A 248 -14.30 0.65 -3.84
CA GLU A 248 -15.05 0.94 -2.62
C GLU A 248 -14.13 0.70 -1.42
N THR A 249 -14.13 1.63 -0.46
CA THR A 249 -13.31 1.56 0.75
C THR A 249 -14.19 1.70 1.98
N ARG A 250 -13.86 0.98 3.07
CA ARG A 250 -14.66 1.08 4.29
C ARG A 250 -13.84 0.81 5.56
N TRP A 251 -13.92 1.72 6.51
CA TRP A 251 -13.67 1.46 7.92
C TRP A 251 -14.99 1.13 8.65
N GLY A 252 -14.90 0.40 9.75
CA GLY A 252 -16.06 0.10 10.57
C GLY A 252 -16.84 -1.16 10.18
N THR A 253 -16.21 -2.14 9.57
CA THR A 253 -16.75 -3.51 9.47
C THR A 253 -16.74 -4.16 10.86
N PHE A 254 -17.50 -5.27 11.08
CA PHE A 254 -17.53 -5.91 12.42
C PHE A 254 -16.42 -6.91 12.65
N THR A 255 -15.68 -7.29 11.60
CA THR A 255 -14.52 -8.20 11.67
C THR A 255 -13.47 -7.73 10.69
N ASP A 256 -12.24 -8.13 10.91
CA ASP A 256 -11.15 -7.86 9.97
C ASP A 256 -11.03 -9.00 8.94
N PRO A 257 -10.71 -8.70 7.66
CA PRO A 257 -10.71 -9.68 6.58
C PRO A 257 -9.69 -10.80 6.76
N TRP A 258 -8.61 -10.57 7.48
CA TRP A 258 -7.60 -11.59 7.82
C TRP A 258 -8.01 -12.54 8.96
N THR A 259 -9.06 -12.21 9.71
CA THR A 259 -9.63 -13.08 10.75
C THR A 259 -10.86 -13.82 10.24
N LEU A 260 -11.86 -13.07 9.79
CA LEU A 260 -13.10 -13.57 9.21
C LEU A 260 -13.66 -12.53 8.27
N GLN A 261 -13.61 -12.80 6.97
CA GLN A 261 -14.09 -11.87 5.94
C GLN A 261 -15.57 -11.49 6.16
N PRO A 262 -15.88 -10.20 6.47
CA PRO A 262 -17.26 -9.74 6.51
C PRO A 262 -17.82 -9.61 5.09
N GLN A 263 -19.12 -9.31 4.97
CA GLN A 263 -19.72 -8.98 3.67
C GLN A 263 -19.87 -7.46 3.55
N PRO A 264 -19.53 -6.86 2.38
CA PRO A 264 -18.83 -7.48 1.22
C PRO A 264 -17.44 -7.98 1.60
N LYS A 265 -16.96 -9.07 0.95
CA LYS A 265 -15.59 -9.56 1.14
C LYS A 265 -14.60 -8.66 0.40
N CYS A 266 -13.43 -8.39 1.01
CA CYS A 266 -12.30 -7.75 0.33
C CYS A 266 -11.84 -8.59 -0.86
N GLY A 267 -11.72 -7.96 -2.03
CA GLY A 267 -11.34 -8.66 -3.23
C GLY A 267 -11.79 -7.96 -4.51
N PHE A 268 -11.69 -8.67 -5.62
CA PHE A 268 -11.85 -8.08 -6.95
C PHE A 268 -12.72 -8.92 -7.90
N VAL A 269 -13.29 -8.21 -8.87
CA VAL A 269 -13.83 -8.76 -10.12
C VAL A 269 -13.19 -8.00 -11.27
N ILE A 270 -12.58 -8.73 -12.20
CA ILE A 270 -11.96 -8.18 -13.41
C ILE A 270 -12.78 -8.63 -14.60
N VAL A 271 -13.20 -7.68 -15.43
CA VAL A 271 -13.94 -7.94 -16.65
C VAL A 271 -13.06 -7.65 -17.85
N GLY A 272 -12.84 -8.66 -18.66
CA GLY A 272 -12.20 -8.55 -19.96
C GLY A 272 -13.21 -8.76 -21.10
N ARG A 273 -12.77 -8.54 -22.34
CA ARG A 273 -13.65 -8.71 -23.52
C ARG A 273 -14.02 -10.17 -23.78
N GLU A 274 -13.21 -11.12 -23.32
CA GLU A 274 -13.38 -12.55 -23.59
C GLU A 274 -13.72 -13.37 -22.33
N GLY A 275 -13.72 -12.71 -21.13
CA GLY A 275 -14.00 -13.41 -19.88
C GLY A 275 -13.91 -12.53 -18.66
N THR A 276 -14.04 -13.16 -17.50
CA THR A 276 -13.97 -12.52 -16.18
C THR A 276 -13.09 -13.34 -15.24
N ILE A 277 -12.41 -12.64 -14.34
CA ILE A 277 -11.66 -13.25 -13.24
C ILE A 277 -12.17 -12.63 -11.94
N SER A 278 -12.37 -13.43 -10.88
CA SER A 278 -12.73 -12.93 -9.57
C SER A 278 -12.10 -13.75 -8.45
N SER A 279 -11.72 -13.09 -7.37
CA SER A 279 -11.29 -13.72 -6.12
C SER A 279 -11.38 -12.73 -4.96
N TYR A 280 -11.04 -13.21 -3.77
CA TYR A 280 -10.92 -12.40 -2.56
C TYR A 280 -9.47 -12.44 -2.08
N ASP A 281 -9.03 -11.39 -1.38
CA ASP A 281 -7.62 -11.14 -1.06
C ASP A 281 -6.96 -12.28 -0.26
N TYR A 282 -7.74 -12.99 0.57
CA TYR A 282 -7.23 -14.07 1.44
C TYR A 282 -7.72 -15.47 1.01
N GLU A 283 -8.24 -15.62 -0.21
CA GLU A 283 -8.69 -16.93 -0.72
C GLU A 283 -7.56 -17.68 -1.41
N GLU A 284 -7.62 -19.01 -1.33
CA GLU A 284 -6.67 -19.91 -1.99
C GLU A 284 -7.11 -20.30 -3.41
N THR A 285 -8.19 -19.71 -3.89
CA THR A 285 -8.79 -20.01 -5.19
C THR A 285 -9.18 -18.76 -5.95
N ILE A 286 -9.22 -18.89 -7.27
CA ILE A 286 -9.64 -17.85 -8.21
C ILE A 286 -10.65 -18.43 -9.18
N ARG A 287 -11.73 -17.69 -9.46
CA ARG A 287 -12.74 -18.08 -10.44
C ARG A 287 -12.45 -17.44 -11.79
N VAL A 288 -12.46 -18.24 -12.84
CA VAL A 288 -12.29 -17.79 -14.23
C VAL A 288 -13.50 -18.22 -15.06
N GLN A 289 -14.12 -17.29 -15.79
CA GLN A 289 -15.17 -17.56 -16.78
C GLN A 289 -14.74 -16.97 -18.11
N THR A 290 -14.93 -17.71 -19.19
CA THR A 290 -14.56 -17.25 -20.54
C THR A 290 -15.68 -17.57 -21.53
N ARG A 291 -15.63 -17.00 -22.74
CA ARG A 291 -16.60 -17.32 -23.81
C ARG A 291 -16.64 -18.82 -24.14
N VAL A 292 -15.52 -19.50 -24.01
CA VAL A 292 -15.44 -20.95 -24.29
C VAL A 292 -15.82 -21.80 -23.10
N ASN A 293 -15.78 -21.25 -21.89
CA ASN A 293 -16.26 -21.87 -20.64
C ASN A 293 -17.15 -20.90 -19.86
N PRO A 294 -18.41 -20.69 -20.28
CA PRO A 294 -19.32 -19.72 -19.66
C PRO A 294 -19.82 -20.14 -18.27
N GLU A 295 -19.75 -21.42 -17.92
CA GLU A 295 -20.01 -21.87 -16.54
C GLU A 295 -18.89 -21.47 -15.59
N GLY A 296 -17.68 -21.30 -16.14
CA GLY A 296 -16.49 -20.97 -15.40
C GLY A 296 -15.93 -22.11 -14.59
N GLU A 297 -14.75 -21.92 -14.08
CA GLU A 297 -14.05 -22.87 -13.21
C GLU A 297 -13.37 -22.17 -12.05
N ILE A 298 -13.14 -22.93 -11.00
CA ILE A 298 -12.35 -22.52 -9.84
C ILE A 298 -10.97 -23.15 -9.99
N ARG A 299 -9.94 -22.32 -9.95
CA ARG A 299 -8.53 -22.74 -10.01
C ARG A 299 -7.83 -22.41 -8.68
N PRO A 300 -6.82 -23.17 -8.25
CA PRO A 300 -5.96 -22.74 -7.15
C PRO A 300 -5.20 -21.48 -7.55
N VAL A 301 -4.88 -20.63 -6.56
CA VAL A 301 -3.96 -19.52 -6.78
C VAL A 301 -2.51 -20.00 -6.84
N ASP A 302 -1.64 -19.20 -7.43
CA ASP A 302 -0.21 -19.51 -7.54
C ASP A 302 0.45 -19.45 -6.15
N VAL A 303 1.44 -20.31 -5.96
CA VAL A 303 2.32 -20.24 -4.78
C VAL A 303 3.40 -19.21 -5.08
N LEU A 304 3.46 -18.15 -4.27
CA LEU A 304 4.52 -17.15 -4.38
C LEU A 304 5.82 -17.70 -3.79
N LEU A 305 6.87 -17.67 -4.60
CA LEU A 305 8.21 -18.11 -4.21
C LEU A 305 9.15 -16.89 -4.05
N PRO A 306 10.23 -17.00 -3.26
CA PRO A 306 11.26 -15.95 -3.26
C PRO A 306 11.74 -15.64 -4.69
N PRO A 307 11.97 -14.37 -5.02
CA PRO A 307 11.95 -13.19 -4.15
C PRO A 307 10.59 -12.48 -4.06
N MET A 308 9.47 -13.12 -4.44
CA MET A 308 8.16 -12.50 -4.62
C MET A 308 7.22 -12.73 -3.42
N GLN A 309 7.74 -12.81 -2.19
CA GLN A 309 6.93 -13.09 -1.01
C GLN A 309 6.69 -11.86 -0.12
N ASP A 310 7.61 -10.89 -0.16
CA ASP A 310 7.55 -9.65 0.62
C ASP A 310 8.38 -8.53 -0.02
N PRO A 311 8.20 -7.26 0.42
CA PRO A 311 8.90 -6.12 -0.16
C PRO A 311 10.41 -6.14 0.07
N VAL A 312 10.90 -6.72 1.17
CA VAL A 312 12.33 -6.76 1.49
C VAL A 312 13.05 -7.66 0.50
N GLN A 313 12.55 -8.90 0.31
CA GLN A 313 13.08 -9.83 -0.67
C GLN A 313 13.07 -9.23 -2.08
N TYR A 314 11.97 -8.62 -2.47
CA TYR A 314 11.78 -8.08 -3.81
C TYR A 314 12.71 -6.89 -4.10
N VAL A 315 12.81 -5.94 -3.17
CA VAL A 315 13.67 -4.76 -3.36
C VAL A 315 15.15 -5.17 -3.41
N ILE A 316 15.59 -6.08 -2.52
CA ILE A 316 16.95 -6.63 -2.56
C ILE A 316 17.23 -7.28 -3.92
N HIS A 317 16.32 -8.13 -4.38
CA HIS A 317 16.44 -8.76 -5.71
C HIS A 317 16.55 -7.73 -6.84
N CYS A 318 15.74 -6.67 -6.81
CA CYS A 318 15.83 -5.60 -7.81
C CYS A 318 17.20 -4.88 -7.77
N ILE A 319 17.74 -4.64 -6.58
CA ILE A 319 19.07 -4.03 -6.42
C ILE A 319 20.17 -4.94 -6.99
N GLU A 320 20.15 -6.23 -6.66
CA GLU A 320 21.14 -7.22 -7.09
C GLU A 320 21.15 -7.43 -8.61
N GLU A 321 19.97 -7.42 -9.22
CA GLU A 321 19.80 -7.59 -10.66
C GLU A 321 19.92 -6.27 -11.45
N GLY A 322 20.09 -5.12 -10.77
CA GLY A 322 20.11 -3.79 -11.40
C GLY A 322 18.83 -3.45 -12.11
N ARG A 323 17.68 -3.88 -11.58
CA ARG A 323 16.33 -3.71 -12.15
C ARG A 323 15.57 -2.59 -11.46
N ALA A 324 14.69 -1.94 -12.19
CA ALA A 324 13.71 -1.02 -11.62
C ALA A 324 12.64 -1.77 -10.83
N ILE A 325 11.99 -1.08 -9.89
CA ILE A 325 10.78 -1.57 -9.23
C ILE A 325 9.64 -1.61 -10.26
N GLU A 326 8.99 -2.74 -10.37
CA GLU A 326 7.87 -2.98 -11.28
C GLU A 326 6.57 -3.30 -10.53
N GLY A 327 5.45 -3.36 -11.26
CA GLY A 327 4.16 -3.71 -10.71
C GLY A 327 3.62 -2.67 -9.71
N PRO A 328 2.83 -3.10 -8.72
CA PRO A 328 2.13 -2.18 -7.82
C PRO A 328 3.03 -1.43 -6.85
N LEU A 329 4.30 -1.82 -6.69
CA LEU A 329 5.27 -1.09 -5.86
C LEU A 329 5.98 0.02 -6.65
N SER A 330 5.88 0.03 -7.99
CA SER A 330 6.54 1.02 -8.84
C SER A 330 5.97 2.42 -8.61
N PRO A 331 6.81 3.44 -8.33
CA PRO A 331 6.34 4.82 -8.22
C PRO A 331 5.57 5.29 -9.47
N ALA A 332 5.96 4.86 -10.67
CA ALA A 332 5.25 5.20 -11.90
C ALA A 332 3.81 4.65 -11.92
N MET A 333 3.61 3.42 -11.48
CA MET A 333 2.28 2.80 -11.36
C MET A 333 1.48 3.47 -10.24
N CYS A 334 2.11 3.69 -9.09
CA CYS A 334 1.50 4.33 -7.93
C CYS A 334 1.09 5.78 -8.22
N ARG A 335 1.84 6.50 -9.07
CA ARG A 335 1.50 7.87 -9.47
C ARG A 335 0.17 7.95 -10.20
N ILE A 336 -0.10 7.00 -11.11
CA ILE A 336 -1.42 6.93 -11.77
C ILE A 336 -2.52 6.67 -10.72
N GLY A 337 -2.27 5.76 -9.77
CA GLY A 337 -3.15 5.54 -8.63
C GLY A 337 -3.39 6.82 -7.83
N GLN A 338 -2.34 7.59 -7.54
CA GLN A 338 -2.44 8.87 -6.80
C GLN A 338 -3.24 9.93 -7.56
N GLN A 339 -3.11 10.02 -8.88
CA GLN A 339 -3.95 10.90 -9.70
C GLN A 339 -5.44 10.56 -9.52
N ILE A 340 -5.78 9.28 -9.46
CA ILE A 340 -7.17 8.84 -9.23
C ILE A 340 -7.62 9.19 -7.81
N VAL A 341 -6.78 8.96 -6.79
CA VAL A 341 -7.07 9.29 -5.39
C VAL A 341 -7.33 10.79 -5.22
N ASP A 342 -6.43 11.65 -5.72
CA ASP A 342 -6.58 13.10 -5.61
C ASP A 342 -7.84 13.60 -6.34
N THR A 343 -8.09 13.08 -7.54
CA THR A 343 -9.30 13.43 -8.29
C THR A 343 -10.55 12.97 -7.54
N ALA A 344 -10.51 11.80 -6.90
CA ALA A 344 -11.61 11.28 -6.08
C ALA A 344 -11.87 12.16 -4.85
N CYS A 345 -10.82 12.59 -4.15
CA CYS A 345 -10.93 13.53 -3.02
C CYS A 345 -11.60 14.84 -3.45
N GLN A 346 -11.18 15.42 -4.56
CA GLN A 346 -11.77 16.65 -5.11
C GLN A 346 -13.22 16.42 -5.57
N SER A 347 -13.47 15.31 -6.28
CA SER A 347 -14.82 14.95 -6.74
C SER A 347 -15.80 14.80 -5.58
N ALA A 348 -15.39 14.13 -4.50
CA ALA A 348 -16.21 13.99 -3.29
C ALA A 348 -16.51 15.34 -2.62
N ALA A 349 -15.51 16.21 -2.53
CA ALA A 349 -15.66 17.55 -1.96
C ALA A 349 -16.58 18.45 -2.81
N GLU A 350 -16.41 18.43 -4.15
CA GLU A 350 -17.19 19.23 -5.09
C GLU A 350 -18.54 18.58 -5.49
N LYS A 351 -18.76 17.32 -5.11
CA LYS A 351 -19.97 16.54 -5.41
C LYS A 351 -20.29 16.46 -6.91
N ARG A 352 -19.27 16.28 -7.73
CA ARG A 352 -19.38 16.16 -9.19
C ARG A 352 -18.25 15.32 -9.79
N THR A 353 -18.47 14.81 -11.00
CA THR A 353 -17.42 14.18 -11.82
C THR A 353 -16.36 15.21 -12.20
N LEU A 354 -15.10 14.82 -12.11
CA LEU A 354 -13.96 15.64 -12.50
C LEU A 354 -13.09 14.92 -13.54
N PRO A 355 -12.52 15.65 -14.52
CA PRO A 355 -11.43 15.08 -15.32
C PRO A 355 -10.26 14.72 -14.43
N LEU A 356 -9.52 13.66 -14.83
CA LEU A 356 -8.34 13.25 -14.07
C LEU A 356 -7.33 14.38 -13.98
N ILE A 357 -6.81 14.66 -12.80
CA ILE A 357 -5.73 15.64 -12.60
C ILE A 357 -4.43 15.12 -13.26
N LYS A 358 -3.55 16.05 -13.64
CA LYS A 358 -2.31 15.74 -14.38
C LYS A 358 -1.10 16.01 -13.50
#